data_8ce23d94f298acb8f3f31a8dd7c7250e
#
_entry.id   8ce23d94f298acb8f3f31a8dd7c7250e
#
_cell.length_a   1.000
_cell.length_b   1.000
_cell.length_c   1.000
_cell.angle_alpha   90.00
_cell.angle_beta   90.00
_cell.angle_gamma   90.00
#
_symmetry.space_group_name_H-M   'P 1'
#
loop_
_entity.id
_entity.type
_entity.pdbx_description
1 polymer ?
#
loop_
_entity_poly.entity_id
_entity_poly.type
_entity_poly.pdbx_seq_one_letter_code
_entity_poly.pdbx_strand_id
1 'polypeptide(L)'
;MLPEEKARVIIDRMFEEAGWKVVDRSGYAPNMTAVAIREGLMKGNREADYFLFLNGKAVGILEAKRVETDINSDVVKEQAALYTRSCPSWCQAWFPKEPLPIAYVANSKEIMFYNTRKSNSDFEYCNKIHRPKEIARMLGLQDDYVGLPTLNPKGLRDCQYEAITELEKSFRAGESRALMVLATGAGKTYTACLASYRMLAFTPMRRVLFLVDRNNLGKQAENEFGTFRLTENGDPFNTIFAVNRLKSAKIPSDSNVVISTIQRLFSLLKGEEIEDDDADDGYDEDCIGEFPENPSLPSDFFDMIIIDECHRSIYGNWRRVLDYFSKAKLIGLTATPVPETKAFFNGNIIVNYTLEKSIVDGVNVDARVYRIKTEVTENGGAILENEKVKKVTRYTGKVEDVCNKETKNYTREELNRSIINPAQIKLILETYRDAVYKEMFTEPQREPNMDYLPKTLIFALNENHATNIVRIAKEVFKREDDRFVQKITYSAGDSNELIRQFRNEKDFRIAEIGRAHV
;
A
#
# COMPACT_ATOMS: atom_id res chain seq x y z
N MET A 1 -7.62 40.48 20.80
CA MET A 1 -7.62 40.14 19.36
C MET A 1 -8.42 41.21 18.65
N LEU A 2 -7.81 41.94 17.76
CA LEU A 2 -8.45 43.00 16.98
C LEU A 2 -9.51 42.37 16.03
N PRO A 3 -10.57 43.10 15.61
CA PRO A 3 -11.60 42.57 14.72
C PRO A 3 -11.04 41.95 13.42
N GLU A 4 -9.97 42.50 12.86
CA GLU A 4 -9.27 41.98 11.68
C GLU A 4 -8.56 40.65 11.94
N GLU A 5 -7.95 40.45 13.10
CA GLU A 5 -7.31 39.18 13.48
C GLU A 5 -8.34 38.07 13.60
N LYS A 6 -9.55 38.37 14.12
CA LYS A 6 -10.63 37.38 14.19
C LYS A 6 -11.13 36.98 12.80
N ALA A 7 -11.25 37.91 11.86
CA ALA A 7 -11.63 37.61 10.49
C ALA A 7 -10.57 36.73 9.81
N ARG A 8 -9.28 37.01 10.00
CA ARG A 8 -8.17 36.22 9.45
C ARG A 8 -8.17 34.78 9.95
N VAL A 9 -8.39 34.52 11.25
CA VAL A 9 -8.47 33.17 11.79
C VAL A 9 -9.59 32.35 11.12
N ILE A 10 -10.72 32.97 10.85
CA ILE A 10 -11.84 32.31 10.17
C ILE A 10 -11.50 32.03 8.70
N ILE A 11 -10.90 33.00 8.00
CA ILE A 11 -10.48 32.85 6.60
C ILE A 11 -9.38 31.80 6.45
N ASP A 12 -8.42 31.74 7.36
CA ASP A 12 -7.40 30.67 7.41
C ASP A 12 -8.07 29.29 7.43
N ARG A 13 -9.03 29.12 8.34
CA ARG A 13 -9.77 27.87 8.45
C ARG A 13 -10.57 27.55 7.17
N MET A 14 -11.18 28.55 6.52
CA MET A 14 -11.87 28.35 5.26
C MET A 14 -10.93 27.85 4.14
N PHE A 15 -9.70 28.37 4.09
CA PHE A 15 -8.68 27.91 3.17
C PHE A 15 -8.25 26.47 3.48
N GLU A 16 -7.99 26.16 4.74
CA GLU A 16 -7.58 24.81 5.17
C GLU A 16 -8.67 23.77 4.89
N GLU A 17 -9.94 24.08 5.18
CA GLU A 17 -11.08 23.24 4.87
C GLU A 17 -11.28 23.03 3.35
N ALA A 18 -10.89 24.01 2.55
CA ALA A 18 -10.86 23.90 1.10
C ALA A 18 -9.64 23.15 0.53
N GLY A 19 -8.68 22.77 1.39
CA GLY A 19 -7.46 22.04 0.99
C GLY A 19 -6.29 22.93 0.57
N TRP A 20 -6.29 24.21 0.95
CA TRP A 20 -5.14 25.10 0.79
C TRP A 20 -4.28 25.07 2.05
N LYS A 21 -2.97 25.10 1.88
CA LYS A 21 -2.04 25.31 3.00
C LYS A 21 -1.85 26.80 3.24
N VAL A 22 -2.21 27.27 4.41
CA VAL A 22 -1.97 28.65 4.81
C VAL A 22 -0.58 28.77 5.43
N VAL A 23 0.24 29.70 4.95
CA VAL A 23 1.60 29.93 5.43
C VAL A 23 1.92 31.43 5.50
N ASP A 24 2.85 31.79 6.37
CA ASP A 24 3.46 33.11 6.32
C ASP A 24 4.51 33.16 5.20
N ARG A 25 4.96 34.34 4.82
CA ARG A 25 5.97 34.54 3.74
C ARG A 25 7.21 33.67 3.92
N SER A 26 7.72 33.56 5.14
CA SER A 26 8.90 32.76 5.46
C SER A 26 8.68 31.25 5.33
N GLY A 27 7.44 30.80 5.39
CA GLY A 27 7.07 29.40 5.25
C GLY A 27 6.77 28.94 3.82
N TYR A 28 6.80 29.86 2.85
CA TYR A 28 6.56 29.52 1.45
C TYR A 28 7.77 28.87 0.79
N ALA A 29 7.52 27.80 0.05
CA ALA A 29 8.49 27.16 -0.84
C ALA A 29 7.85 26.89 -2.22
N PRO A 30 8.59 27.11 -3.33
CA PRO A 30 8.06 26.96 -4.70
C PRO A 30 7.57 25.54 -5.06
N ASN A 31 7.98 24.52 -4.31
CA ASN A 31 7.54 23.13 -4.49
C ASN A 31 6.22 22.80 -3.79
N MET A 32 5.60 23.75 -3.11
CA MET A 32 4.29 23.58 -2.49
C MET A 32 3.19 23.58 -3.55
N THR A 33 2.16 22.73 -3.36
CA THR A 33 1.13 22.47 -4.38
C THR A 33 -0.01 23.46 -4.40
N ALA A 34 -0.59 23.77 -3.23
CA ALA A 34 -1.71 24.70 -3.10
C ALA A 34 -1.49 25.54 -1.84
N VAL A 35 -1.15 26.79 -2.00
CA VAL A 35 -0.71 27.65 -0.90
C VAL A 35 -1.42 28.99 -0.93
N ALA A 36 -1.89 29.44 0.23
CA ALA A 36 -2.30 30.81 0.51
C ALA A 36 -1.25 31.46 1.41
N ILE A 37 -0.48 32.40 0.87
CA ILE A 37 0.55 33.13 1.62
C ILE A 37 -0.10 34.34 2.25
N ARG A 38 -0.05 34.45 3.58
CA ARG A 38 -0.50 35.66 4.31
C ARG A 38 0.37 36.87 3.99
N GLU A 39 -0.27 38.04 3.90
CA GLU A 39 0.39 39.31 3.66
C GLU A 39 1.29 39.25 2.42
N GLY A 40 0.76 38.69 1.32
CA GLY A 40 1.50 38.47 0.10
C GLY A 40 1.98 39.77 -0.54
N LEU A 41 3.33 39.91 -0.72
CA LEU A 41 3.92 41.08 -1.38
C LEU A 41 3.55 41.13 -2.85
N MET A 42 2.94 42.25 -3.25
CA MET A 42 2.55 42.56 -4.61
C MET A 42 3.45 43.66 -5.20
N LYS A 43 3.36 43.87 -6.52
CA LYS A 43 4.13 44.94 -7.20
C LYS A 43 3.79 46.33 -6.63
N GLY A 44 4.80 47.15 -6.42
CA GLY A 44 4.64 48.54 -5.93
C GLY A 44 4.47 48.64 -4.42
N ASN A 45 5.13 47.77 -3.65
CA ASN A 45 5.08 47.70 -2.17
C ASN A 45 3.66 47.59 -1.60
N ARG A 46 2.75 46.94 -2.36
CA ARG A 46 1.41 46.62 -1.89
C ARG A 46 1.42 45.24 -1.25
N GLU A 47 0.43 44.95 -0.42
CA GLU A 47 0.24 43.67 0.23
C GLU A 47 -1.21 43.22 0.05
N ALA A 48 -1.40 42.02 -0.51
CA ALA A 48 -2.69 41.36 -0.47
C ALA A 48 -2.77 40.53 0.82
N ASP A 49 -3.94 40.46 1.46
CA ASP A 49 -4.08 39.68 2.69
C ASP A 49 -3.71 38.21 2.48
N TYR A 50 -4.07 37.62 1.32
CA TYR A 50 -3.58 36.32 0.89
C TYR A 50 -3.20 36.32 -0.59
N PHE A 51 -2.06 35.71 -0.89
CA PHE A 51 -1.57 35.50 -2.25
C PHE A 51 -1.58 33.99 -2.55
N LEU A 52 -2.29 33.57 -3.60
CA LEU A 52 -2.61 32.17 -3.90
C LEU A 52 -1.69 31.59 -4.96
N PHE A 53 -1.16 30.42 -4.68
CA PHE A 53 -0.29 29.68 -5.59
C PHE A 53 -0.79 28.26 -5.81
N LEU A 54 -0.71 27.80 -7.06
CA LEU A 54 -0.89 26.41 -7.45
C LEU A 54 0.39 25.91 -8.13
N ASN A 55 0.98 24.82 -7.61
CA ASN A 55 2.26 24.27 -8.11
C ASN A 55 3.34 25.34 -8.30
N GLY A 56 3.54 26.17 -7.30
CA GLY A 56 4.54 27.23 -7.32
C GLY A 56 4.26 28.40 -8.27
N LYS A 57 3.11 28.43 -8.96
CA LYS A 57 2.72 29.54 -9.83
C LYS A 57 1.54 30.30 -9.25
N ALA A 58 1.64 31.62 -9.31
CA ALA A 58 0.60 32.54 -8.83
C ALA A 58 -0.71 32.35 -9.62
N VAL A 59 -1.82 32.27 -8.90
CA VAL A 59 -3.16 32.04 -9.48
C VAL A 59 -4.19 33.07 -9.04
N GLY A 60 -3.99 33.71 -7.90
CA GLY A 60 -4.98 34.67 -7.41
C GLY A 60 -4.63 35.34 -6.10
N ILE A 61 -5.57 36.11 -5.59
CA ILE A 61 -5.49 36.80 -4.31
C ILE A 61 -6.78 36.64 -3.51
N LEU A 62 -6.72 36.89 -2.19
CA LEU A 62 -7.88 37.18 -1.37
C LEU A 62 -7.61 38.44 -0.54
N GLU A 63 -8.60 39.32 -0.53
CA GLU A 63 -8.66 40.52 0.30
C GLU A 63 -9.63 40.29 1.45
N ALA A 64 -9.13 40.37 2.68
CA ALA A 64 -9.91 40.16 3.90
C ALA A 64 -10.47 41.50 4.39
N LYS A 65 -11.73 41.50 4.79
CA LYS A 65 -12.41 42.67 5.31
C LYS A 65 -13.02 42.42 6.69
N ARG A 66 -13.24 43.49 7.44
CA ARG A 66 -14.00 43.43 8.70
C ARG A 66 -15.45 43.03 8.41
N VAL A 67 -16.10 42.44 9.37
CA VAL A 67 -17.50 41.97 9.23
C VAL A 67 -18.50 43.11 8.96
N GLU A 68 -18.18 44.32 9.38
CA GLU A 68 -18.98 45.50 9.19
C GLU A 68 -18.77 46.16 7.79
N THR A 69 -17.77 45.69 7.05
CA THR A 69 -17.48 46.23 5.71
C THR A 69 -18.38 45.57 4.68
N ASP A 70 -19.08 46.38 3.88
CA ASP A 70 -19.79 45.89 2.70
C ASP A 70 -18.78 45.41 1.65
N ILE A 71 -18.64 44.11 1.53
CA ILE A 71 -17.70 43.47 0.59
C ILE A 71 -18.14 43.62 -0.87
N ASN A 72 -19.40 43.98 -1.11
CA ASN A 72 -19.98 44.23 -2.44
C ASN A 72 -19.77 45.68 -2.92
N SER A 73 -19.19 46.55 -2.11
CA SER A 73 -18.93 47.94 -2.52
C SER A 73 -17.91 48.04 -3.66
N ASP A 74 -18.09 48.96 -4.58
CA ASP A 74 -17.23 49.15 -5.75
C ASP A 74 -15.75 49.41 -5.32
N VAL A 75 -15.54 50.15 -4.26
CA VAL A 75 -14.17 50.44 -3.72
C VAL A 75 -13.43 49.15 -3.34
N VAL A 76 -14.13 48.22 -2.70
CA VAL A 76 -13.50 46.95 -2.26
C VAL A 76 -13.22 46.06 -3.46
N LYS A 77 -14.17 45.97 -4.41
CA LYS A 77 -13.99 45.17 -5.64
C LYS A 77 -12.84 45.74 -6.51
N GLU A 78 -12.78 47.05 -6.69
CA GLU A 78 -11.70 47.71 -7.43
C GLU A 78 -10.33 47.48 -6.79
N GLN A 79 -10.26 47.50 -5.47
CA GLN A 79 -9.02 47.18 -4.75
C GLN A 79 -8.55 45.75 -5.03
N ALA A 80 -9.43 44.78 -4.92
CA ALA A 80 -9.11 43.39 -5.21
C ALA A 80 -8.76 43.17 -6.70
N ALA A 81 -9.49 43.78 -7.62
CA ALA A 81 -9.18 43.75 -9.04
C ALA A 81 -7.81 44.40 -9.37
N LEU A 82 -7.43 45.45 -8.68
CA LEU A 82 -6.11 46.06 -8.83
C LEU A 82 -4.98 45.13 -8.41
N TYR A 83 -5.17 44.35 -7.33
CA TYR A 83 -4.19 43.38 -6.89
C TYR A 83 -3.97 42.26 -7.89
N THR A 84 -5.00 41.82 -8.63
CA THR A 84 -4.80 40.81 -9.69
C THR A 84 -3.83 41.28 -10.77
N ARG A 85 -3.74 42.61 -11.03
CA ARG A 85 -2.84 43.22 -12.01
C ARG A 85 -1.46 43.56 -11.44
N SER A 86 -1.25 43.28 -10.16
CA SER A 86 -0.04 43.66 -9.42
C SER A 86 0.89 42.49 -9.11
N CYS A 87 0.88 41.44 -9.96
CA CYS A 87 1.75 40.28 -9.79
C CYS A 87 3.23 40.69 -9.81
N PRO A 88 4.02 40.35 -8.78
CA PRO A 88 5.41 40.73 -8.70
C PRO A 88 6.31 39.90 -9.63
N SER A 89 7.46 40.45 -9.98
CA SER A 89 8.43 39.80 -10.89
C SER A 89 9.17 38.60 -10.30
N TRP A 90 9.13 38.41 -8.98
CA TRP A 90 9.81 37.31 -8.31
C TRP A 90 9.08 35.97 -8.44
N CYS A 91 7.79 35.98 -8.79
CA CYS A 91 7.01 34.79 -8.96
C CYS A 91 6.59 34.55 -10.42
N GLN A 92 6.40 33.30 -10.78
CA GLN A 92 5.76 32.92 -12.04
C GLN A 92 4.24 32.90 -11.84
N ALA A 93 3.48 33.40 -12.83
CA ALA A 93 2.03 33.26 -12.87
C ALA A 93 1.63 32.16 -13.88
N TRP A 94 0.46 31.53 -13.67
CA TRP A 94 -0.08 30.57 -14.63
C TRP A 94 -0.36 31.21 -16.00
N PHE A 95 -0.72 32.49 -16.01
CA PHE A 95 -0.95 33.26 -17.22
C PHE A 95 -0.02 34.48 -17.22
N PRO A 96 1.20 34.36 -17.78
CA PRO A 96 2.16 35.45 -17.82
C PRO A 96 1.62 36.66 -18.61
N LYS A 97 1.86 37.87 -18.09
CA LYS A 97 1.42 39.16 -18.68
C LYS A 97 -0.08 39.43 -18.62
N GLU A 98 -0.88 38.53 -18.07
CA GLU A 98 -2.31 38.74 -17.81
C GLU A 98 -2.54 39.04 -16.32
N PRO A 99 -3.69 39.63 -15.93
CA PRO A 99 -4.11 39.65 -14.55
C PRO A 99 -4.16 38.24 -13.93
N LEU A 100 -3.88 38.14 -12.63
CA LEU A 100 -4.11 36.87 -11.94
C LEU A 100 -5.57 36.45 -12.10
N PRO A 101 -5.83 35.18 -12.47
CA PRO A 101 -7.16 34.76 -12.89
C PRO A 101 -8.23 34.78 -11.79
N ILE A 102 -7.84 34.73 -10.52
CA ILE A 102 -8.75 34.57 -9.38
C ILE A 102 -8.59 35.73 -8.39
N ALA A 103 -9.72 36.30 -7.97
CA ALA A 103 -9.78 37.18 -6.81
C ALA A 103 -10.93 36.79 -5.89
N TYR A 104 -10.66 36.87 -4.60
CA TYR A 104 -11.68 36.78 -3.55
C TYR A 104 -11.70 38.07 -2.75
N VAL A 105 -12.89 38.42 -2.31
CA VAL A 105 -13.11 39.36 -1.20
C VAL A 105 -13.92 38.63 -0.15
N ALA A 106 -13.46 38.60 1.08
CA ALA A 106 -14.12 37.87 2.14
C ALA A 106 -14.10 38.62 3.46
N ASN A 107 -15.14 38.42 4.25
CA ASN A 107 -15.16 38.70 5.68
C ASN A 107 -15.51 37.39 6.43
N SER A 108 -15.75 37.46 7.75
CA SER A 108 -16.08 36.27 8.54
C SER A 108 -17.46 35.65 8.23
N LYS A 109 -18.29 36.25 7.36
CA LYS A 109 -19.66 35.80 7.07
C LYS A 109 -19.92 35.55 5.59
N GLU A 110 -19.29 36.33 4.73
CA GLU A 110 -19.58 36.37 3.31
C GLU A 110 -18.30 36.29 2.50
N ILE A 111 -18.39 35.69 1.33
CA ILE A 111 -17.29 35.55 0.37
C ILE A 111 -17.80 35.96 -1.01
N MET A 112 -17.03 36.74 -1.70
CA MET A 112 -17.21 37.02 -3.12
C MET A 112 -16.03 36.49 -3.92
N PHE A 113 -16.34 36.02 -5.12
CA PHE A 113 -15.40 35.39 -6.04
C PHE A 113 -15.44 36.08 -7.40
N TYR A 114 -14.28 36.29 -7.99
CA TYR A 114 -14.14 36.86 -9.32
C TYR A 114 -13.14 36.06 -10.15
N ASN A 115 -13.56 35.65 -11.36
CA ASN A 115 -12.71 35.01 -12.36
C ASN A 115 -12.44 36.00 -13.49
N THR A 116 -11.24 36.58 -13.54
CA THR A 116 -10.84 37.60 -14.54
C THR A 116 -10.82 37.08 -15.97
N ARG A 117 -10.84 35.75 -16.18
CA ARG A 117 -10.79 35.12 -17.51
C ARG A 117 -12.19 34.82 -18.09
N LYS A 118 -13.24 34.97 -17.30
CA LYS A 118 -14.62 34.78 -17.75
C LYS A 118 -15.10 36.11 -18.34
N SER A 119 -15.44 36.11 -19.62
CA SER A 119 -16.00 37.31 -20.30
C SER A 119 -17.22 37.84 -19.58
N ASN A 120 -17.30 39.14 -19.37
CA ASN A 120 -18.41 39.83 -18.69
C ASN A 120 -18.66 39.32 -17.24
N SER A 121 -17.62 38.84 -16.53
CA SER A 121 -17.77 38.48 -15.12
C SER A 121 -17.56 39.70 -14.22
N ASP A 122 -18.23 39.70 -13.09
CA ASP A 122 -18.04 40.57 -11.95
C ASP A 122 -17.89 39.71 -10.70
N PHE A 123 -17.67 40.32 -9.55
CA PHE A 123 -17.67 39.63 -8.28
C PHE A 123 -19.04 39.04 -7.97
N GLU A 124 -19.11 37.74 -7.78
CA GLU A 124 -20.30 36.98 -7.45
C GLU A 124 -20.20 36.41 -6.03
N TYR A 125 -21.27 36.38 -5.25
CA TYR A 125 -21.28 35.71 -3.95
C TYR A 125 -21.05 34.22 -4.11
N CYS A 126 -20.21 33.63 -3.23
CA CYS A 126 -20.00 32.20 -3.15
C CYS A 126 -20.04 31.71 -1.70
N ASN A 127 -20.42 30.44 -1.52
CA ASN A 127 -20.65 29.88 -0.18
C ASN A 127 -19.36 29.36 0.48
N LYS A 128 -18.26 29.22 -0.27
CA LYS A 128 -16.99 28.65 0.20
C LYS A 128 -15.83 29.12 -0.66
N ILE A 129 -14.62 29.02 -0.11
CA ILE A 129 -13.38 29.05 -0.91
C ILE A 129 -13.34 27.82 -1.79
N HIS A 130 -13.06 28.00 -3.08
CA HIS A 130 -12.97 26.88 -4.02
C HIS A 130 -11.73 26.02 -3.71
N ARG A 131 -11.92 24.71 -3.86
CA ARG A 131 -10.78 23.79 -3.76
C ARG A 131 -9.79 24.01 -4.91
N PRO A 132 -8.48 23.76 -4.71
CA PRO A 132 -7.46 23.89 -5.75
C PRO A 132 -7.82 23.20 -7.06
N LYS A 133 -8.41 22.00 -6.99
CA LYS A 133 -8.91 21.23 -8.15
C LYS A 133 -10.08 21.94 -8.88
N GLU A 134 -10.97 22.59 -8.15
CA GLU A 134 -12.07 23.35 -8.75
C GLU A 134 -11.53 24.56 -9.51
N ILE A 135 -10.55 25.27 -8.93
CA ILE A 135 -9.84 26.38 -9.59
C ILE A 135 -9.09 25.90 -10.84
N ALA A 136 -8.33 24.81 -10.74
CA ALA A 136 -7.62 24.23 -11.88
C ALA A 136 -8.56 23.92 -13.04
N ARG A 137 -9.70 23.30 -12.74
CA ARG A 137 -10.73 22.98 -13.76
C ARG A 137 -11.33 24.24 -14.38
N MET A 138 -11.68 25.24 -13.57
CA MET A 138 -12.24 26.51 -14.06
C MET A 138 -11.28 27.24 -15.01
N LEU A 139 -9.99 27.13 -14.75
CA LEU A 139 -8.95 27.82 -15.52
C LEU A 139 -8.37 26.99 -16.67
N GLY A 140 -8.82 25.73 -16.85
CA GLY A 140 -8.30 24.82 -17.88
C GLY A 140 -6.82 24.52 -17.72
N LEU A 141 -6.30 24.45 -16.48
CA LEU A 141 -4.90 24.15 -16.23
C LEU A 141 -4.65 22.69 -16.55
N GLN A 142 -3.66 22.43 -17.42
CA GLN A 142 -3.24 21.09 -17.84
C GLN A 142 -2.24 20.49 -16.83
N ASP A 143 -2.67 20.32 -15.60
CA ASP A 143 -1.90 19.63 -14.56
C ASP A 143 -2.87 18.86 -13.67
N ASP A 144 -2.94 17.56 -13.89
CA ASP A 144 -3.84 16.65 -13.15
C ASP A 144 -3.56 16.61 -11.65
N TYR A 145 -2.38 17.06 -11.22
CA TYR A 145 -1.93 17.03 -9.82
C TYR A 145 -1.93 18.40 -9.14
N VAL A 146 -2.42 19.44 -9.80
CA VAL A 146 -2.45 20.80 -9.25
C VAL A 146 -3.27 20.91 -7.96
N GLY A 147 -4.24 20.03 -7.80
CA GLY A 147 -5.13 19.97 -6.63
C GLY A 147 -4.57 19.26 -5.42
N LEU A 148 -3.41 18.59 -5.52
CA LEU A 148 -2.82 17.84 -4.42
C LEU A 148 -2.31 18.78 -3.30
N PRO A 149 -2.87 18.73 -2.09
CA PRO A 149 -2.35 19.52 -0.96
C PRO A 149 -1.00 18.99 -0.49
N THR A 150 -0.20 19.84 0.13
CA THR A 150 1.05 19.41 0.77
C THR A 150 0.74 18.34 1.81
N LEU A 151 1.45 17.21 1.75
CA LEU A 151 1.25 16.11 2.69
C LEU A 151 1.65 16.52 4.10
N ASN A 152 0.76 16.31 5.07
CA ASN A 152 1.07 16.50 6.48
C ASN A 152 1.81 15.26 7.01
N PRO A 153 3.02 15.40 7.58
CA PRO A 153 3.78 14.28 8.10
C PRO A 153 3.21 13.71 9.41
N LYS A 154 2.30 14.42 10.07
CA LYS A 154 1.77 14.01 11.38
C LYS A 154 1.06 12.64 11.30
N GLY A 155 1.51 11.71 12.13
CA GLY A 155 0.96 10.36 12.20
C GLY A 155 1.50 9.39 11.14
N LEU A 156 2.38 9.84 10.25
CA LEU A 156 3.08 9.00 9.28
C LEU A 156 4.46 8.59 9.79
N ARG A 157 4.89 7.40 9.41
CA ARG A 157 6.30 7.03 9.50
C ARG A 157 7.08 7.74 8.40
N ASP A 158 8.37 8.02 8.63
CA ASP A 158 9.21 8.73 7.64
C ASP A 158 9.21 8.04 6.28
N CYS A 159 9.29 6.71 6.24
CA CYS A 159 9.23 5.93 5.01
C CYS A 159 7.89 6.06 4.27
N GLN A 160 6.77 6.22 4.98
CA GLN A 160 5.45 6.44 4.38
C GLN A 160 5.32 7.85 3.82
N TYR A 161 5.81 8.85 4.56
CA TYR A 161 5.87 10.22 4.10
C TYR A 161 6.73 10.36 2.84
N GLU A 162 7.93 9.78 2.84
CA GLU A 162 8.84 9.73 1.69
C GLU A 162 8.15 9.05 0.50
N ALA A 163 7.55 7.87 0.71
CA ALA A 163 6.88 7.10 -0.34
C ALA A 163 5.79 7.90 -1.07
N ILE A 164 4.92 8.59 -0.33
CA ILE A 164 3.84 9.40 -0.92
C ILE A 164 4.39 10.65 -1.60
N THR A 165 5.34 11.34 -0.97
CA THR A 165 5.91 12.57 -1.53
C THR A 165 6.65 12.28 -2.85
N GLU A 166 7.45 11.22 -2.88
CA GLU A 166 8.18 10.84 -4.10
C GLU A 166 7.25 10.24 -5.18
N LEU A 167 6.17 9.53 -4.79
CA LEU A 167 5.14 9.11 -5.73
C LEU A 167 4.52 10.29 -6.47
N GLU A 168 4.12 11.31 -5.74
CA GLU A 168 3.49 12.50 -6.31
C GLU A 168 4.44 13.27 -7.23
N LYS A 169 5.73 13.36 -6.86
CA LYS A 169 6.76 13.95 -7.72
C LYS A 169 6.96 13.13 -8.99
N SER A 170 7.04 11.81 -8.87
CA SER A 170 7.22 10.88 -9.99
C SER A 170 6.07 10.99 -10.99
N PHE A 171 4.83 10.99 -10.51
CA PHE A 171 3.66 11.11 -11.39
C PHE A 171 3.54 12.48 -12.05
N ARG A 172 3.94 13.56 -11.35
CA ARG A 172 4.04 14.91 -11.95
C ARG A 172 5.11 15.00 -13.02
N ALA A 173 6.21 14.27 -12.86
CA ALA A 173 7.26 14.17 -13.87
C ALA A 173 6.82 13.37 -15.14
N GLY A 174 5.60 12.82 -15.12
CA GLY A 174 5.05 12.07 -16.25
C GLY A 174 5.27 10.56 -16.17
N GLU A 175 5.97 10.07 -15.15
CA GLU A 175 6.19 8.64 -14.98
C GLU A 175 4.85 7.88 -14.87
N SER A 176 4.78 6.73 -15.52
CA SER A 176 3.60 5.87 -15.47
C SER A 176 3.73 4.71 -14.50
N ARG A 177 4.93 4.42 -14.04
CA ARG A 177 5.24 3.29 -13.15
C ARG A 177 6.12 3.74 -12.00
N ALA A 178 5.80 3.31 -10.78
CA ALA A 178 6.56 3.62 -9.58
C ALA A 178 6.68 2.38 -8.68
N LEU A 179 7.88 2.11 -8.16
CA LEU A 179 8.15 1.00 -7.26
C LEU A 179 8.43 1.51 -5.84
N MET A 180 7.66 1.03 -4.89
CA MET A 180 7.88 1.25 -3.45
C MET A 180 8.48 -0.02 -2.84
N VAL A 181 9.73 0.02 -2.45
CA VAL A 181 10.36 -1.05 -1.68
C VAL A 181 10.18 -0.71 -0.21
N LEU A 182 9.30 -1.45 0.47
CA LEU A 182 8.94 -1.25 1.87
C LEU A 182 9.04 -2.58 2.62
N ALA A 183 9.87 -2.63 3.64
CA ALA A 183 10.01 -3.80 4.50
C ALA A 183 8.65 -4.30 5.05
N THR A 184 8.55 -5.57 5.36
CA THR A 184 7.38 -6.14 6.05
C THR A 184 7.18 -5.39 7.36
N GLY A 185 5.93 -5.05 7.71
CA GLY A 185 5.63 -4.25 8.91
C GLY A 185 5.81 -2.73 8.75
N ALA A 186 6.37 -2.23 7.65
CA ALA A 186 6.49 -0.79 7.39
C ALA A 186 5.14 -0.08 7.09
N GLY A 187 4.07 -0.86 6.89
CA GLY A 187 2.73 -0.34 6.62
C GLY A 187 2.44 -0.15 5.12
N LYS A 188 2.84 -1.11 4.27
CA LYS A 188 2.58 -1.10 2.82
C LYS A 188 1.12 -0.81 2.49
N THR A 189 0.19 -1.54 3.09
CA THR A 189 -1.25 -1.37 2.83
C THR A 189 -1.75 0.01 3.27
N TYR A 190 -1.29 0.51 4.41
CA TYR A 190 -1.61 1.87 4.85
C TYR A 190 -1.12 2.92 3.84
N THR A 191 0.11 2.77 3.34
CA THR A 191 0.67 3.66 2.30
C THR A 191 -0.16 3.61 1.01
N ALA A 192 -0.64 2.42 0.63
CA ALA A 192 -1.54 2.25 -0.51
C ALA A 192 -2.90 2.93 -0.31
N CYS A 193 -3.50 2.81 0.89
CA CYS A 193 -4.74 3.51 1.23
C CYS A 193 -4.56 5.03 1.14
N LEU A 194 -3.46 5.56 1.68
CA LEU A 194 -3.13 6.99 1.63
C LEU A 194 -2.90 7.48 0.19
N ALA A 195 -2.15 6.72 -0.62
CA ALA A 195 -1.96 7.02 -2.04
C ALA A 195 -3.30 7.04 -2.78
N SER A 196 -4.14 6.02 -2.58
CA SER A 196 -5.48 5.93 -3.18
C SER A 196 -6.35 7.12 -2.80
N TYR A 197 -6.39 7.46 -1.50
CA TYR A 197 -7.15 8.61 -1.01
C TYR A 197 -6.70 9.91 -1.71
N ARG A 198 -5.41 10.19 -1.71
CA ARG A 198 -4.90 11.44 -2.26
C ARG A 198 -5.14 11.54 -3.76
N MET A 199 -4.96 10.45 -4.50
CA MET A 199 -5.21 10.44 -5.95
C MET A 199 -6.71 10.60 -6.26
N LEU A 200 -7.60 9.89 -5.56
CA LEU A 200 -9.05 10.00 -5.77
C LEU A 200 -9.62 11.36 -5.32
N ALA A 201 -9.15 11.91 -4.20
CA ALA A 201 -9.68 13.16 -3.64
C ALA A 201 -9.21 14.40 -4.40
N PHE A 202 -7.94 14.43 -4.83
CA PHE A 202 -7.27 15.66 -5.26
C PHE A 202 -6.82 15.66 -6.72
N THR A 203 -7.02 14.56 -7.47
CA THR A 203 -6.70 14.47 -8.89
C THR A 203 -7.94 14.09 -9.72
N PRO A 204 -7.90 14.09 -11.05
CA PRO A 204 -8.99 13.60 -11.89
C PRO A 204 -9.27 12.10 -11.81
N MET A 205 -8.41 11.33 -11.16
CA MET A 205 -8.56 9.88 -11.02
C MET A 205 -9.86 9.50 -10.34
N ARG A 206 -10.53 8.47 -10.82
CA ARG A 206 -11.85 8.01 -10.35
C ARG A 206 -11.84 6.60 -9.82
N ARG A 207 -10.97 5.74 -10.38
CA ARG A 207 -10.94 4.30 -10.07
C ARG A 207 -9.54 3.80 -9.85
N VAL A 208 -9.37 3.14 -8.71
CA VAL A 208 -8.13 2.47 -8.30
C VAL A 208 -8.38 0.98 -8.24
N LEU A 209 -7.50 0.20 -8.84
CA LEU A 209 -7.44 -1.24 -8.66
C LEU A 209 -6.35 -1.58 -7.64
N PHE A 210 -6.70 -2.34 -6.61
CA PHE A 210 -5.74 -2.88 -5.66
C PHE A 210 -5.62 -4.39 -5.89
N LEU A 211 -4.48 -4.81 -6.43
CA LEU A 211 -4.19 -6.21 -6.73
C LEU A 211 -3.47 -6.88 -5.58
N VAL A 212 -3.99 -8.02 -5.15
CA VAL A 212 -3.40 -8.88 -4.13
C VAL A 212 -3.04 -10.24 -4.72
N ASP A 213 -2.03 -10.88 -4.12
CA ASP A 213 -1.58 -12.21 -4.55
C ASP A 213 -2.62 -13.31 -4.24
N ARG A 214 -3.34 -13.18 -3.11
CA ARG A 214 -4.29 -14.21 -2.63
C ARG A 214 -5.58 -13.62 -2.08
N ASN A 215 -6.64 -14.41 -2.11
CA ASN A 215 -7.99 -14.01 -1.69
C ASN A 215 -8.08 -13.59 -0.21
N ASN A 216 -7.36 -14.26 0.70
CA ASN A 216 -7.32 -13.88 2.12
C ASN A 216 -6.68 -12.50 2.33
N LEU A 217 -5.68 -12.13 1.51
CA LEU A 217 -5.08 -10.79 1.52
C LEU A 217 -6.08 -9.74 0.99
N GLY A 218 -6.96 -10.10 0.08
CA GLY A 218 -8.05 -9.24 -0.38
C GLY A 218 -9.01 -8.84 0.74
N LYS A 219 -9.38 -9.78 1.63
CA LYS A 219 -10.20 -9.49 2.81
C LYS A 219 -9.46 -8.60 3.81
N GLN A 220 -8.17 -8.83 3.99
CA GLN A 220 -7.33 -7.98 4.84
C GLN A 220 -7.25 -6.55 4.28
N ALA A 221 -7.01 -6.39 2.97
CA ALA A 221 -6.98 -5.10 2.31
C ALA A 221 -8.34 -4.37 2.42
N GLU A 222 -9.46 -5.07 2.22
CA GLU A 222 -10.81 -4.54 2.41
C GLU A 222 -11.01 -3.96 3.83
N ASN A 223 -10.55 -4.68 4.85
CA ASN A 223 -10.58 -4.22 6.24
C ASN A 223 -9.67 -3.01 6.47
N GLU A 224 -8.47 -2.99 5.91
CA GLU A 224 -7.52 -1.87 6.03
C GLU A 224 -8.11 -0.59 5.40
N PHE A 225 -8.68 -0.67 4.19
CA PHE A 225 -9.40 0.46 3.59
C PHE A 225 -10.59 0.90 4.44
N GLY A 226 -11.34 -0.04 5.05
CA GLY A 226 -12.47 0.26 5.93
C GLY A 226 -12.08 0.93 7.25
N THR A 227 -10.90 0.62 7.78
CA THR A 227 -10.39 1.18 9.04
C THR A 227 -9.53 2.42 8.85
N PHE A 228 -9.05 2.66 7.62
CA PHE A 228 -8.23 3.82 7.29
C PHE A 228 -9.01 5.12 7.59
N ARG A 229 -8.36 6.03 8.32
CA ARG A 229 -8.90 7.34 8.66
C ARG A 229 -8.20 8.42 7.85
N LEU A 230 -9.00 9.33 7.30
CA LEU A 230 -8.49 10.45 6.54
C LEU A 230 -7.67 11.37 7.44
N THR A 231 -6.53 11.85 6.93
CA THR A 231 -5.60 12.68 7.69
C THR A 231 -6.15 14.06 8.01
N GLU A 232 -7.10 14.53 7.21
CA GLU A 232 -7.67 15.88 7.31
C GLU A 232 -8.74 16.00 8.40
N ASN A 233 -9.64 15.05 8.49
CA ASN A 233 -10.83 15.12 9.36
C ASN A 233 -11.08 13.88 10.21
N GLY A 234 -10.30 12.80 10.01
CA GLY A 234 -10.45 11.55 10.73
C GLY A 234 -11.62 10.66 10.28
N ASP A 235 -12.32 11.03 9.19
CA ASP A 235 -13.42 10.22 8.67
C ASP A 235 -12.92 8.89 8.09
N PRO A 236 -13.72 7.82 8.15
CA PRO A 236 -13.38 6.57 7.49
C PRO A 236 -13.33 6.74 5.96
N PHE A 237 -12.36 6.10 5.30
CA PHE A 237 -12.20 6.14 3.85
C PHE A 237 -13.50 5.73 3.11
N ASN A 238 -14.14 4.69 3.58
CA ASN A 238 -15.35 4.12 2.98
C ASN A 238 -16.62 4.99 3.14
N THR A 239 -16.57 6.08 3.87
CA THR A 239 -17.67 7.07 3.93
C THR A 239 -17.67 8.02 2.72
N ILE A 240 -16.52 8.14 2.03
CA ILE A 240 -16.35 9.04 0.89
C ILE A 240 -16.18 8.26 -0.41
N PHE A 241 -15.48 7.13 -0.37
CA PHE A 241 -15.15 6.33 -1.54
C PHE A 241 -15.69 4.90 -1.40
N ALA A 242 -16.38 4.43 -2.44
CA ALA A 242 -16.88 3.06 -2.51
C ALA A 242 -15.72 2.06 -2.71
N VAL A 243 -15.54 1.18 -1.73
CA VAL A 243 -14.53 0.10 -1.76
C VAL A 243 -15.24 -1.21 -1.98
N ASN A 244 -14.90 -1.92 -3.04
CA ASN A 244 -15.52 -3.19 -3.39
C ASN A 244 -14.48 -4.26 -3.65
N ARG A 245 -14.59 -5.40 -2.96
CA ARG A 245 -13.83 -6.60 -3.31
C ARG A 245 -14.57 -7.35 -4.41
N LEU A 246 -13.87 -7.68 -5.49
CA LEU A 246 -14.43 -8.41 -6.63
C LEU A 246 -14.79 -9.84 -6.21
N LYS A 247 -16.09 -10.12 -6.10
CA LYS A 247 -16.66 -11.45 -5.76
C LYS A 247 -17.51 -12.04 -6.89
N SER A 248 -17.85 -11.22 -7.88
CA SER A 248 -18.70 -11.60 -9.01
C SER A 248 -18.14 -11.07 -10.31
N ALA A 249 -18.67 -11.51 -11.44
CA ALA A 249 -18.26 -11.09 -12.78
C ALA A 249 -18.60 -9.64 -13.11
N LYS A 250 -19.15 -8.86 -12.18
CA LYS A 250 -19.49 -7.44 -12.40
C LYS A 250 -18.86 -6.56 -11.33
N ILE A 251 -18.20 -5.50 -11.77
CA ILE A 251 -17.73 -4.42 -10.91
C ILE A 251 -18.86 -3.40 -10.79
N PRO A 252 -19.30 -3.03 -9.58
CA PRO A 252 -20.28 -1.98 -9.40
C PRO A 252 -19.79 -0.66 -10.03
N SER A 253 -20.68 0.03 -10.73
CA SER A 253 -20.33 1.25 -11.49
C SER A 253 -19.86 2.42 -10.64
N ASP A 254 -20.26 2.43 -9.37
CA ASP A 254 -19.91 3.43 -8.36
C ASP A 254 -18.60 3.11 -7.60
N SER A 255 -17.94 1.98 -7.89
CA SER A 255 -16.69 1.59 -7.24
C SER A 255 -15.58 2.60 -7.50
N ASN A 256 -14.98 3.14 -6.43
CA ASN A 256 -13.77 3.95 -6.51
C ASN A 256 -12.51 3.11 -6.28
N VAL A 257 -12.58 2.12 -5.39
CA VAL A 257 -11.49 1.16 -5.17
C VAL A 257 -12.03 -0.25 -5.39
N VAL A 258 -11.40 -0.97 -6.30
CA VAL A 258 -11.68 -2.39 -6.57
C VAL A 258 -10.52 -3.21 -6.05
N ILE A 259 -10.79 -4.14 -5.15
CA ILE A 259 -9.80 -5.09 -4.62
C ILE A 259 -10.01 -6.43 -5.31
N SER A 260 -8.99 -6.96 -5.93
CA SER A 260 -9.06 -8.23 -6.65
C SER A 260 -7.75 -9.00 -6.58
N THR A 261 -7.85 -10.31 -6.77
CA THR A 261 -6.69 -11.09 -7.20
C THR A 261 -6.54 -10.93 -8.71
N ILE A 262 -5.34 -11.13 -9.21
CA ILE A 262 -5.10 -11.01 -10.64
C ILE A 262 -5.75 -12.18 -11.41
N GLN A 263 -5.86 -13.38 -10.78
CA GLN A 263 -6.59 -14.53 -11.34
C GLN A 263 -8.03 -14.16 -11.69
N ARG A 264 -8.73 -13.53 -10.75
CA ARG A 264 -10.12 -13.10 -10.98
C ARG A 264 -10.26 -12.10 -12.09
N LEU A 265 -9.31 -11.16 -12.20
CA LEU A 265 -9.30 -10.22 -13.32
C LEU A 265 -9.02 -10.91 -14.65
N PHE A 266 -8.12 -11.88 -14.66
CA PHE A 266 -7.82 -12.67 -15.84
C PHE A 266 -9.05 -13.43 -16.33
N SER A 267 -9.76 -14.15 -15.43
CA SER A 267 -11.02 -14.85 -15.76
C SER A 267 -12.10 -13.87 -16.24
N LEU A 268 -12.21 -12.70 -15.59
CA LEU A 268 -13.16 -11.67 -16.00
C LEU A 268 -12.87 -11.13 -17.41
N LEU A 269 -11.59 -10.90 -17.76
CA LEU A 269 -11.20 -10.45 -19.10
C LEU A 269 -11.44 -11.51 -20.17
N LYS A 270 -11.34 -12.80 -19.81
CA LYS A 270 -11.67 -13.91 -20.69
C LYS A 270 -13.19 -14.16 -20.83
N GLY A 271 -14.01 -13.59 -19.95
CA GLY A 271 -15.44 -13.85 -19.87
C GLY A 271 -15.78 -15.21 -19.25
N GLU A 272 -14.87 -15.78 -18.46
CA GLU A 272 -15.06 -17.02 -17.72
C GLU A 272 -15.78 -16.76 -16.39
N GLU A 273 -16.56 -17.74 -15.89
CA GLU A 273 -17.15 -17.65 -14.56
C GLU A 273 -16.05 -17.71 -13.50
N ILE A 274 -16.17 -16.83 -12.50
CA ILE A 274 -15.22 -16.77 -11.39
C ILE A 274 -15.62 -17.85 -10.39
N GLU A 275 -14.92 -18.96 -10.36
CA GLU A 275 -15.04 -19.95 -9.30
C GLU A 275 -14.45 -19.44 -8.00
N ASP A 276 -15.10 -19.76 -6.86
CA ASP A 276 -14.70 -19.28 -5.52
C ASP A 276 -13.50 -20.08 -4.95
N ASP A 277 -12.84 -20.89 -5.75
CA ASP A 277 -11.75 -21.73 -5.30
C ASP A 277 -10.46 -20.95 -5.09
N ASP A 278 -9.94 -21.06 -3.88
CA ASP A 278 -8.56 -20.67 -3.49
C ASP A 278 -7.51 -21.63 -4.12
N ALA A 279 -7.88 -22.36 -5.16
CA ALA A 279 -7.00 -23.28 -5.86
C ALA A 279 -5.88 -22.49 -6.55
N ASP A 280 -4.69 -22.70 -6.05
CA ASP A 280 -3.40 -22.30 -6.62
C ASP A 280 -3.10 -23.23 -7.81
N ASP A 281 -4.07 -23.36 -8.73
CA ASP A 281 -3.94 -24.25 -9.88
C ASP A 281 -2.97 -23.65 -10.87
N GLY A 282 -1.94 -24.44 -11.11
CA GLY A 282 -0.82 -24.14 -11.98
C GLY A 282 -1.28 -23.57 -13.32
N TYR A 283 -0.74 -22.41 -13.61
CA TYR A 283 -1.05 -21.66 -14.81
C TYR A 283 -0.61 -22.41 -16.04
N ASP A 284 -1.54 -22.67 -16.94
CA ASP A 284 -1.20 -23.05 -18.32
C ASP A 284 -0.43 -21.89 -18.97
N GLU A 285 0.84 -22.13 -19.28
CA GLU A 285 1.73 -21.18 -19.95
C GLU A 285 1.30 -20.88 -21.40
N ASP A 286 0.29 -21.57 -21.93
CA ASP A 286 0.00 -21.64 -23.37
C ASP A 286 -1.03 -20.65 -23.91
N CYS A 287 -1.51 -19.68 -23.11
CA CYS A 287 -2.38 -18.64 -23.64
C CYS A 287 -1.57 -17.53 -24.33
N ILE A 288 -1.25 -17.73 -25.62
CA ILE A 288 -0.58 -16.75 -26.48
C ILE A 288 -1.65 -15.77 -27.05
N GLY A 289 -1.46 -14.45 -26.86
CA GLY A 289 -2.30 -13.41 -27.47
C GLY A 289 -2.64 -12.25 -26.53
N GLU A 290 -3.02 -11.10 -27.08
CA GLU A 290 -3.54 -9.96 -26.34
C GLU A 290 -5.01 -10.17 -25.98
N PHE A 291 -5.49 -9.54 -24.88
CA PHE A 291 -6.92 -9.56 -24.58
C PHE A 291 -7.66 -8.66 -25.59
N PRO A 292 -8.78 -9.12 -26.16
CA PRO A 292 -9.65 -8.23 -26.92
C PRO A 292 -10.27 -7.19 -25.98
N GLU A 293 -10.63 -6.02 -26.52
CA GLU A 293 -11.31 -4.99 -25.74
C GLU A 293 -12.62 -5.54 -25.15
N ASN A 294 -12.76 -5.46 -23.82
CA ASN A 294 -13.93 -5.95 -23.12
C ASN A 294 -14.88 -4.77 -22.82
N PRO A 295 -16.10 -4.72 -23.41
CA PRO A 295 -17.02 -3.61 -23.20
C PRO A 295 -17.46 -3.40 -21.75
N SER A 296 -17.44 -4.46 -20.92
CA SER A 296 -17.79 -4.38 -19.49
C SER A 296 -16.62 -3.96 -18.62
N LEU A 297 -15.39 -4.10 -19.12
CA LEU A 297 -14.17 -3.75 -18.42
C LEU A 297 -13.14 -3.20 -19.44
N PRO A 298 -13.36 -1.98 -19.99
CA PRO A 298 -12.49 -1.41 -20.99
C PRO A 298 -11.07 -1.17 -20.47
N SER A 299 -10.10 -1.11 -21.40
CA SER A 299 -8.68 -0.97 -21.07
C SER A 299 -8.31 0.31 -20.30
N ASP A 300 -9.19 1.32 -20.31
CA ASP A 300 -9.06 2.56 -19.55
C ASP A 300 -10.01 2.64 -18.33
N PHE A 301 -10.53 1.49 -17.87
CA PHE A 301 -11.46 1.45 -16.75
C PHE A 301 -10.82 1.93 -15.43
N PHE A 302 -9.54 1.60 -15.23
CA PHE A 302 -8.78 2.01 -14.05
C PHE A 302 -7.80 3.13 -14.40
N ASP A 303 -7.73 4.15 -13.53
CA ASP A 303 -6.76 5.25 -13.65
C ASP A 303 -5.43 4.91 -12.96
N MET A 304 -5.50 4.07 -11.91
CA MET A 304 -4.34 3.64 -11.13
C MET A 304 -4.47 2.19 -10.69
N ILE A 305 -3.38 1.44 -10.74
CA ILE A 305 -3.29 0.06 -10.28
C ILE A 305 -2.17 -0.04 -9.24
N ILE A 306 -2.51 -0.50 -8.06
CA ILE A 306 -1.56 -0.80 -6.99
C ILE A 306 -1.41 -2.31 -6.89
N ILE A 307 -0.19 -2.81 -6.94
CA ILE A 307 0.12 -4.24 -6.98
C ILE A 307 0.87 -4.61 -5.71
N ASP A 308 0.21 -5.33 -4.82
CA ASP A 308 0.86 -5.84 -3.61
C ASP A 308 1.70 -7.08 -3.94
N GLU A 309 2.85 -7.23 -3.27
CA GLU A 309 3.87 -8.25 -3.53
C GLU A 309 4.18 -8.38 -5.04
N CYS A 310 4.39 -7.23 -5.69
CA CYS A 310 4.50 -7.10 -7.16
C CYS A 310 5.61 -7.95 -7.77
N HIS A 311 6.63 -8.36 -6.98
CA HIS A 311 7.68 -9.26 -7.45
C HIS A 311 7.16 -10.63 -7.92
N ARG A 312 5.91 -11.00 -7.58
CA ARG A 312 5.25 -12.24 -7.99
C ARG A 312 4.33 -12.04 -9.20
N SER A 313 3.85 -10.82 -9.42
CA SER A 313 2.73 -10.52 -10.33
C SER A 313 3.13 -9.90 -11.68
N ILE A 314 4.42 -9.85 -12.02
CA ILE A 314 4.92 -9.17 -13.23
C ILE A 314 5.31 -10.14 -14.35
N TYR A 315 5.03 -11.44 -14.20
CA TYR A 315 5.43 -12.48 -15.14
C TYR A 315 4.24 -13.11 -15.86
N GLY A 316 4.50 -13.73 -17.01
CA GLY A 316 3.56 -14.57 -17.75
C GLY A 316 2.21 -13.91 -18.01
N ASN A 317 1.14 -14.64 -17.73
CA ASN A 317 -0.24 -14.17 -17.93
C ASN A 317 -0.63 -12.94 -17.09
N TRP A 318 0.02 -12.73 -15.96
CA TRP A 318 -0.19 -11.59 -15.07
C TRP A 318 0.23 -10.28 -15.72
N ARG A 319 1.37 -10.28 -16.37
CA ARG A 319 1.87 -9.12 -17.13
C ARG A 319 0.87 -8.70 -18.20
N ARG A 320 0.23 -9.66 -18.87
CA ARG A 320 -0.77 -9.38 -19.91
C ARG A 320 -1.98 -8.61 -19.38
N VAL A 321 -2.45 -8.94 -18.15
CA VAL A 321 -3.53 -8.17 -17.47
C VAL A 321 -3.08 -6.74 -17.23
N LEU A 322 -1.84 -6.54 -16.76
CA LEU A 322 -1.30 -5.19 -16.54
C LEU A 322 -1.10 -4.42 -17.86
N ASP A 323 -0.65 -5.09 -18.90
CA ASP A 323 -0.45 -4.49 -20.22
C ASP A 323 -1.80 -4.14 -20.88
N TYR A 324 -2.88 -4.90 -20.59
CA TYR A 324 -4.24 -4.54 -21.03
C TYR A 324 -4.68 -3.18 -20.46
N PHE A 325 -4.40 -2.90 -19.20
CA PHE A 325 -4.69 -1.60 -18.58
C PHE A 325 -3.54 -0.60 -18.75
N SER A 326 -2.94 -0.53 -19.92
CA SER A 326 -1.72 0.25 -20.21
C SER A 326 -1.83 1.75 -19.95
N LYS A 327 -3.05 2.31 -19.90
CA LYS A 327 -3.30 3.72 -19.59
C LYS A 327 -3.25 4.03 -18.09
N ALA A 328 -3.37 3.01 -17.23
CA ALA A 328 -3.33 3.17 -15.79
C ALA A 328 -1.92 3.50 -15.28
N LYS A 329 -1.83 4.33 -14.23
CA LYS A 329 -0.59 4.50 -13.47
C LYS A 329 -0.37 3.27 -12.60
N LEU A 330 0.84 2.67 -12.64
CA LEU A 330 1.18 1.45 -11.90
C LEU A 330 2.04 1.77 -10.67
N ILE A 331 1.63 1.27 -9.52
CA ILE A 331 2.40 1.32 -8.27
C ILE A 331 2.69 -0.11 -7.83
N GLY A 332 3.96 -0.47 -7.74
CA GLY A 332 4.39 -1.75 -7.16
C GLY A 332 4.76 -1.60 -5.69
N LEU A 333 4.26 -2.50 -4.87
CA LEU A 333 4.64 -2.63 -3.46
C LEU A 333 5.36 -3.97 -3.27
N THR A 334 6.54 -3.95 -2.66
CA THR A 334 7.27 -5.18 -2.32
C THR A 334 8.26 -4.94 -1.18
N ALA A 335 8.53 -5.98 -0.40
CA ALA A 335 9.63 -5.98 0.54
C ALA A 335 10.93 -6.53 -0.07
N THR A 336 10.80 -7.35 -1.14
CA THR A 336 11.90 -8.15 -1.72
C THR A 336 11.95 -7.96 -3.23
N PRO A 337 12.44 -6.80 -3.73
CA PRO A 337 12.50 -6.54 -5.16
C PRO A 337 13.58 -7.41 -5.81
N VAL A 338 13.20 -8.10 -6.89
CA VAL A 338 14.15 -8.80 -7.77
C VAL A 338 14.55 -7.90 -8.95
N PRO A 339 15.64 -8.20 -9.68
CA PRO A 339 16.08 -7.38 -10.81
C PRO A 339 14.98 -7.14 -11.86
N GLU A 340 14.18 -8.15 -12.16
CA GLU A 340 13.08 -8.10 -13.11
C GLU A 340 11.97 -7.16 -12.66
N THR A 341 11.68 -7.13 -11.34
CA THR A 341 10.73 -6.17 -10.75
C THR A 341 11.21 -4.74 -10.99
N LYS A 342 12.48 -4.47 -10.75
CA LYS A 342 13.05 -3.14 -10.98
C LYS A 342 12.97 -2.75 -12.45
N ALA A 343 13.27 -3.67 -13.36
CA ALA A 343 13.18 -3.46 -14.82
C ALA A 343 11.73 -3.19 -15.27
N PHE A 344 10.75 -3.93 -14.74
CA PHE A 344 9.33 -3.71 -15.05
C PHE A 344 8.84 -2.31 -14.67
N PHE A 345 9.33 -1.77 -13.56
CA PHE A 345 9.03 -0.41 -13.12
C PHE A 345 10.03 0.63 -13.67
N ASN A 346 10.73 0.35 -14.78
CA ASN A 346 11.69 1.24 -15.45
C ASN A 346 12.82 1.75 -14.53
N GLY A 347 13.14 1.04 -13.47
CA GLY A 347 14.09 1.51 -12.45
C GLY A 347 13.57 2.65 -11.56
N ASN A 348 12.33 3.08 -11.71
CA ASN A 348 11.72 4.17 -10.93
C ASN A 348 11.36 3.72 -9.51
N ILE A 349 12.39 3.56 -8.68
CA ILE A 349 12.25 3.22 -7.26
C ILE A 349 12.10 4.51 -6.47
N ILE A 350 10.88 4.82 -6.04
CA ILE A 350 10.56 6.09 -5.35
C ILE A 350 10.85 6.06 -3.85
N VAL A 351 10.90 4.87 -3.25
CA VAL A 351 11.33 4.66 -1.86
C VAL A 351 12.02 3.31 -1.74
N ASN A 352 13.10 3.26 -0.97
CA ASN A 352 13.83 2.02 -0.68
C ASN A 352 14.07 1.89 0.83
N TYR A 353 13.04 1.39 1.53
CA TYR A 353 13.04 1.15 2.96
C TYR A 353 13.25 -0.35 3.23
N THR A 354 14.51 -0.73 3.36
CA THR A 354 14.94 -2.13 3.54
C THR A 354 14.66 -2.64 4.96
N LEU A 355 14.81 -3.96 5.16
CA LEU A 355 14.69 -4.58 6.48
C LEU A 355 15.70 -3.98 7.46
N GLU A 356 16.94 -3.74 7.03
CA GLU A 356 18.01 -3.16 7.86
C GLU A 356 17.63 -1.76 8.35
N LYS A 357 17.13 -0.90 7.45
CA LYS A 357 16.62 0.43 7.84
C LYS A 357 15.47 0.31 8.84
N SER A 358 14.56 -0.62 8.63
CA SER A 358 13.41 -0.81 9.51
C SER A 358 13.79 -1.32 10.90
N ILE A 359 14.90 -2.05 11.01
CA ILE A 359 15.47 -2.49 12.30
C ILE A 359 16.11 -1.29 13.02
N VAL A 360 16.88 -0.48 12.31
CA VAL A 360 17.48 0.75 12.86
C VAL A 360 16.40 1.69 13.41
N ASP A 361 15.30 1.85 12.69
CA ASP A 361 14.16 2.70 13.08
C ASP A 361 13.26 2.06 14.16
N GLY A 362 13.57 0.83 14.61
CA GLY A 362 12.78 0.10 15.61
C GLY A 362 11.39 -0.37 15.13
N VAL A 363 11.16 -0.39 13.82
CA VAL A 363 9.91 -0.92 13.21
C VAL A 363 9.92 -2.43 13.19
N ASN A 364 11.08 -3.01 12.90
CA ASN A 364 11.32 -4.45 12.95
C ASN A 364 12.41 -4.77 13.99
N VAL A 365 12.45 -6.03 14.41
CA VAL A 365 13.50 -6.56 15.26
C VAL A 365 14.49 -7.36 14.41
N ASP A 366 15.76 -7.35 14.82
CA ASP A 366 16.78 -8.15 14.16
C ASP A 366 16.53 -9.65 14.34
N ALA A 367 16.84 -10.42 13.31
CA ALA A 367 16.70 -11.87 13.32
C ALA A 367 18.03 -12.54 13.69
N ARG A 368 18.03 -13.29 14.79
CA ARG A 368 19.16 -14.15 15.14
C ARG A 368 19.06 -15.47 14.38
N VAL A 369 20.09 -15.82 13.63
CA VAL A 369 20.14 -17.07 12.86
C VAL A 369 20.88 -18.13 13.69
N TYR A 370 20.15 -19.15 14.16
CA TYR A 370 20.71 -20.33 14.81
C TYR A 370 20.71 -21.50 13.83
N ARG A 371 21.87 -22.05 13.50
CA ARG A 371 22.04 -23.14 12.54
C ARG A 371 22.28 -24.46 13.24
N ILE A 372 21.35 -25.40 13.06
CA ILE A 372 21.52 -26.78 13.50
C ILE A 372 22.10 -27.56 12.32
N LYS A 373 23.35 -28.01 12.49
CA LYS A 373 24.05 -28.82 11.50
C LYS A 373 24.00 -30.27 11.92
N THR A 374 23.65 -31.15 11.01
CA THR A 374 23.73 -32.60 11.18
C THR A 374 24.59 -33.17 10.07
N GLU A 375 25.22 -34.31 10.30
CA GLU A 375 26.03 -34.97 9.30
C GLU A 375 25.26 -35.19 7.98
N VAL A 376 24.00 -35.58 8.09
CA VAL A 376 23.10 -35.78 6.94
C VAL A 376 22.79 -34.48 6.20
N THR A 377 22.68 -33.34 6.91
CA THR A 377 22.41 -32.03 6.26
C THR A 377 23.65 -31.44 5.59
N GLU A 378 24.84 -31.88 5.98
CA GLU A 378 26.10 -31.41 5.37
C GLU A 378 26.54 -32.30 4.20
N ASN A 379 26.44 -33.62 4.36
CA ASN A 379 27.06 -34.59 3.47
C ASN A 379 26.06 -35.47 2.69
N GLY A 380 24.75 -35.35 2.96
CA GLY A 380 23.77 -36.33 2.48
C GLY A 380 23.82 -37.62 3.32
N GLY A 381 23.30 -38.71 2.81
CA GLY A 381 23.26 -39.98 3.52
C GLY A 381 23.03 -41.17 2.59
N ALA A 382 22.88 -42.35 3.18
CA ALA A 382 22.58 -43.57 2.45
C ALA A 382 21.41 -44.33 3.08
N ILE A 383 20.62 -44.99 2.25
CA ILE A 383 19.69 -46.03 2.66
C ILE A 383 20.39 -47.35 2.37
N LEU A 384 20.65 -48.14 3.40
CA LEU A 384 21.42 -49.36 3.25
C LEU A 384 20.61 -50.46 2.59
N GLU A 385 21.32 -51.40 1.98
CA GLU A 385 20.71 -52.66 1.50
C GLU A 385 20.02 -53.39 2.66
N ASN A 386 18.82 -53.93 2.40
CA ASN A 386 17.96 -54.59 3.37
C ASN A 386 17.34 -53.69 4.44
N GLU A 387 17.53 -52.36 4.37
CA GLU A 387 16.85 -51.42 5.24
C GLU A 387 15.36 -51.30 4.84
N LYS A 388 14.47 -51.38 5.84
CA LYS A 388 13.02 -51.18 5.65
C LYS A 388 12.72 -49.69 5.57
N VAL A 389 12.22 -49.28 4.42
CA VAL A 389 11.82 -47.90 4.17
C VAL A 389 10.32 -47.81 3.81
N LYS A 390 9.69 -46.72 4.21
CA LYS A 390 8.33 -46.39 3.78
C LYS A 390 8.37 -45.66 2.46
N LYS A 391 7.89 -46.33 1.40
CA LYS A 391 7.73 -45.69 0.09
C LYS A 391 6.34 -45.08 -0.01
N VAL A 392 6.32 -43.75 -0.27
CA VAL A 392 5.06 -43.02 -0.47
C VAL A 392 4.91 -42.70 -1.95
N THR A 393 3.79 -43.11 -2.53
CA THR A 393 3.47 -42.80 -3.94
C THR A 393 2.99 -41.34 -4.05
N ARG A 394 3.66 -40.53 -4.85
CA ARG A 394 3.48 -39.07 -4.93
C ARG A 394 2.04 -38.62 -5.24
N TYR A 395 1.33 -39.36 -6.10
CA TYR A 395 -0.01 -38.96 -6.55
C TYR A 395 -1.16 -39.56 -5.71
N THR A 396 -0.95 -40.69 -5.08
CA THR A 396 -2.01 -41.40 -4.34
C THR A 396 -1.85 -41.38 -2.83
N GLY A 397 -0.70 -40.87 -2.33
CA GLY A 397 -0.37 -40.90 -0.91
C GLY A 397 -0.21 -42.33 -0.32
N LYS A 398 -0.30 -43.38 -1.16
CA LYS A 398 -0.22 -44.77 -0.71
C LYS A 398 1.16 -45.04 -0.09
N VAL A 399 1.15 -45.55 1.13
CA VAL A 399 2.35 -45.92 1.89
C VAL A 399 2.56 -47.42 1.84
N GLU A 400 3.73 -47.86 1.41
CA GLU A 400 4.14 -49.25 1.35
C GLU A 400 5.46 -49.43 2.08
N ASP A 401 5.56 -50.46 2.93
CA ASP A 401 6.83 -50.85 3.53
C ASP A 401 7.62 -51.67 2.49
N VAL A 402 8.75 -51.14 2.06
CA VAL A 402 9.63 -51.73 1.05
C VAL A 402 10.99 -51.99 1.67
N CYS A 403 11.50 -53.20 1.45
CA CYS A 403 12.89 -53.52 1.80
C CYS A 403 13.81 -53.05 0.65
N ASN A 404 14.80 -52.24 0.97
CA ASN A 404 15.72 -51.71 -0.03
C ASN A 404 16.61 -52.86 -0.55
N LYS A 405 16.67 -53.01 -1.89
CA LYS A 405 17.44 -54.11 -2.52
C LYS A 405 18.91 -53.81 -2.74
N GLU A 406 19.28 -52.55 -2.72
CA GLU A 406 20.64 -52.05 -2.98
C GLU A 406 20.89 -50.81 -2.12
N THR A 407 22.13 -50.56 -1.70
CA THR A 407 22.48 -49.31 -0.99
C THR A 407 22.28 -48.13 -1.91
N LYS A 408 21.42 -47.22 -1.53
CA LYS A 408 21.10 -45.99 -2.28
C LYS A 408 21.58 -44.75 -1.53
N ASN A 409 22.56 -44.07 -2.10
CA ASN A 409 23.02 -42.78 -1.61
C ASN A 409 22.06 -41.69 -2.02
N TYR A 410 21.86 -40.68 -1.17
CA TYR A 410 21.11 -39.48 -1.48
C TYR A 410 21.93 -38.22 -1.12
N THR A 411 21.75 -37.19 -1.94
CA THR A 411 22.41 -35.92 -1.76
C THR A 411 21.71 -35.06 -0.72
N ARG A 412 22.35 -33.99 -0.32
CA ARG A 412 21.79 -32.95 0.53
C ARG A 412 20.51 -32.35 -0.08
N GLU A 413 20.47 -32.15 -1.40
CA GLU A 413 19.35 -31.57 -2.14
C GLU A 413 18.13 -32.51 -2.19
N GLU A 414 18.35 -33.82 -2.13
CA GLU A 414 17.29 -34.84 -2.12
C GLU A 414 16.68 -35.01 -0.73
N LEU A 415 17.37 -34.60 0.34
CA LEU A 415 16.87 -34.64 1.70
C LEU A 415 15.67 -33.72 1.85
N ASN A 416 14.62 -34.24 2.49
CA ASN A 416 13.32 -33.58 2.65
C ASN A 416 12.54 -33.29 1.34
N ARG A 417 13.10 -33.61 0.16
CA ARG A 417 12.38 -33.58 -1.12
C ARG A 417 11.89 -34.95 -1.54
N SER A 418 12.81 -35.88 -1.64
CA SER A 418 12.55 -37.26 -2.05
C SER A 418 12.62 -38.25 -0.88
N ILE A 419 13.40 -37.91 0.16
CA ILE A 419 13.67 -38.75 1.31
C ILE A 419 13.40 -37.96 2.59
N ILE A 420 12.51 -38.47 3.45
CA ILE A 420 12.24 -37.92 4.78
C ILE A 420 12.98 -38.79 5.80
N ASN A 421 13.85 -38.17 6.60
CA ASN A 421 14.58 -38.85 7.66
C ASN A 421 14.02 -38.50 9.06
N PRO A 422 13.21 -39.36 9.69
CA PRO A 422 12.62 -39.10 10.99
C PRO A 422 13.63 -38.86 12.10
N ALA A 423 14.79 -39.55 12.04
CA ALA A 423 15.87 -39.37 13.04
C ALA A 423 16.48 -37.97 12.97
N GLN A 424 16.62 -37.41 11.76
CA GLN A 424 17.07 -36.04 11.57
C GLN A 424 16.07 -35.04 12.13
N ILE A 425 14.78 -35.22 11.84
CA ILE A 425 13.70 -34.36 12.37
C ILE A 425 13.75 -34.38 13.91
N LYS A 426 13.89 -35.55 14.50
CA LYS A 426 13.98 -35.73 15.95
C LYS A 426 15.18 -34.98 16.52
N LEU A 427 16.35 -35.17 15.92
CA LEU A 427 17.61 -34.50 16.35
C LEU A 427 17.48 -32.97 16.29
N ILE A 428 16.87 -32.42 15.22
CA ILE A 428 16.64 -30.97 15.09
C ILE A 428 15.71 -30.46 16.21
N LEU A 429 14.61 -31.16 16.48
CA LEU A 429 13.65 -30.76 17.51
C LEU A 429 14.23 -30.90 18.93
N GLU A 430 15.03 -31.95 19.21
CA GLU A 430 15.75 -32.12 20.48
C GLU A 430 16.76 -31.01 20.68
N THR A 431 17.57 -30.71 19.64
CA THR A 431 18.53 -29.61 19.68
C THR A 431 17.86 -28.28 19.93
N TYR A 432 16.74 -28.01 19.23
CA TYR A 432 15.92 -26.80 19.44
C TYR A 432 15.40 -26.71 20.88
N ARG A 433 14.79 -27.79 21.40
CA ARG A 433 14.29 -27.85 22.78
C ARG A 433 15.40 -27.52 23.80
N ASP A 434 16.58 -28.08 23.60
CA ASP A 434 17.68 -27.96 24.55
C ASP A 434 18.40 -26.59 24.43
N ALA A 435 18.42 -25.98 23.24
CA ALA A 435 19.10 -24.71 22.98
C ALA A 435 18.20 -23.48 23.17
N VAL A 436 16.87 -23.63 23.11
CA VAL A 436 15.93 -22.52 23.05
C VAL A 436 16.13 -21.47 24.16
N TYR A 437 16.33 -21.90 25.41
CA TYR A 437 16.56 -21.01 26.55
C TYR A 437 18.02 -20.89 26.97
N LYS A 438 18.90 -21.75 26.46
CA LYS A 438 20.31 -21.72 26.80
C LYS A 438 21.11 -20.84 25.83
N GLU A 439 20.70 -20.81 24.57
CA GLU A 439 21.47 -20.20 23.49
C GLU A 439 20.68 -19.21 22.63
N MET A 440 19.36 -19.43 22.42
CA MET A 440 18.57 -18.60 21.53
C MET A 440 17.91 -17.43 22.26
N PHE A 441 17.23 -17.68 23.38
CA PHE A 441 16.50 -16.67 24.16
C PHE A 441 17.12 -16.58 25.56
N THR A 442 18.25 -15.91 25.65
CA THR A 442 19.10 -15.82 26.85
C THR A 442 18.86 -14.54 27.67
N GLU A 443 17.80 -13.77 27.35
CA GLU A 443 17.50 -12.55 28.07
C GLU A 443 17.24 -12.83 29.58
N PRO A 444 17.89 -12.08 30.51
CA PRO A 444 17.81 -12.33 31.96
C PRO A 444 16.39 -12.30 32.54
N GLN A 445 15.48 -11.62 31.82
CA GLN A 445 14.08 -11.46 32.26
C GLN A 445 13.19 -12.63 31.82
N ARG A 446 13.70 -13.55 31.03
CA ARG A 446 12.93 -14.68 30.49
C ARG A 446 13.27 -15.95 31.26
N GLU A 447 12.36 -16.35 32.14
CA GLU A 447 12.49 -17.65 32.80
C GLU A 447 12.25 -18.80 31.81
N PRO A 448 13.14 -19.82 31.82
CA PRO A 448 12.94 -21.02 31.00
C PRO A 448 11.62 -21.72 31.38
N ASN A 449 10.70 -21.79 30.45
CA ASN A 449 9.43 -22.47 30.65
C ASN A 449 8.97 -23.16 29.36
N MET A 450 8.98 -24.50 29.36
CA MET A 450 8.60 -25.31 28.23
C MET A 450 7.10 -25.29 27.93
N ASP A 451 6.24 -24.92 28.90
CA ASP A 451 4.80 -24.72 28.66
C ASP A 451 4.53 -23.44 27.88
N TYR A 452 5.44 -22.48 28.01
CA TYR A 452 5.38 -21.19 27.31
C TYR A 452 6.56 -21.02 26.33
N LEU A 453 6.92 -22.09 25.64
CA LEU A 453 7.89 -22.04 24.55
C LEU A 453 7.57 -20.86 23.61
N PRO A 454 8.56 -20.12 23.11
CA PRO A 454 8.34 -19.10 22.09
C PRO A 454 7.47 -19.64 20.94
N LYS A 455 6.55 -18.83 20.41
CA LYS A 455 5.74 -19.22 19.24
C LYS A 455 6.65 -19.65 18.11
N THR A 456 6.51 -20.88 17.67
CA THR A 456 7.42 -21.52 16.73
C THR A 456 6.67 -21.93 15.48
N LEU A 457 7.15 -21.51 14.31
CA LEU A 457 6.68 -21.95 13.00
C LEU A 457 7.69 -22.93 12.41
N ILE A 458 7.21 -24.09 12.00
CA ILE A 458 8.02 -25.10 11.29
C ILE A 458 7.46 -25.25 9.89
N PHE A 459 8.31 -25.07 8.88
CA PHE A 459 7.92 -25.20 7.48
C PHE A 459 8.25 -26.59 6.97
N ALA A 460 7.22 -27.36 6.62
CA ALA A 460 7.38 -28.67 5.99
C ALA A 460 7.28 -28.58 4.47
N LEU A 461 7.88 -29.54 3.79
CA LEU A 461 7.89 -29.60 2.34
C LEU A 461 6.54 -30.04 1.75
N ASN A 462 5.88 -30.99 2.42
CA ASN A 462 4.61 -31.57 2.00
C ASN A 462 3.83 -32.10 3.22
N GLU A 463 2.60 -32.55 2.98
CA GLU A 463 1.66 -33.02 3.99
C GLU A 463 2.20 -34.18 4.85
N ASN A 464 2.88 -35.15 4.22
CA ASN A 464 3.48 -36.27 4.94
C ASN A 464 4.65 -35.84 5.83
N HIS A 465 5.48 -34.89 5.36
CA HIS A 465 6.54 -34.31 6.15
C HIS A 465 5.95 -33.57 7.37
N ALA A 466 4.91 -32.77 7.17
CA ALA A 466 4.16 -32.08 8.21
C ALA A 466 3.65 -33.01 9.29
N THR A 467 2.98 -34.09 8.89
CA THR A 467 2.47 -35.11 9.81
C THR A 467 3.56 -35.78 10.64
N ASN A 468 4.72 -36.08 10.03
CA ASN A 468 5.86 -36.63 10.75
C ASN A 468 6.45 -35.65 11.75
N ILE A 469 6.60 -34.37 11.38
CA ILE A 469 7.10 -33.32 12.27
C ILE A 469 6.20 -33.20 13.50
N VAL A 470 4.86 -33.10 13.33
CA VAL A 470 3.91 -33.00 14.45
C VAL A 470 4.02 -34.20 15.38
N ARG A 471 4.04 -35.42 14.84
CA ARG A 471 4.18 -36.65 15.63
C ARG A 471 5.47 -36.64 16.44
N ILE A 472 6.61 -36.36 15.80
CA ILE A 472 7.92 -36.35 16.46
C ILE A 472 8.03 -35.19 17.46
N ALA A 473 7.46 -34.03 17.17
CA ALA A 473 7.45 -32.89 18.08
C ALA A 473 6.68 -33.23 19.38
N LYS A 474 5.50 -33.88 19.28
CA LYS A 474 4.76 -34.35 20.47
C LYS A 474 5.62 -35.30 21.33
N GLU A 475 6.33 -36.24 20.71
CA GLU A 475 7.25 -37.14 21.39
C GLU A 475 8.40 -36.38 22.09
N VAL A 476 9.09 -35.49 21.36
CA VAL A 476 10.26 -34.74 21.87
C VAL A 476 9.89 -33.79 23.02
N PHE A 477 8.76 -33.10 22.90
CA PHE A 477 8.27 -32.17 23.92
C PHE A 477 7.41 -32.86 25.00
N LYS A 478 7.19 -34.18 24.90
CA LYS A 478 6.37 -34.98 25.82
C LYS A 478 4.96 -34.39 26.00
N ARG A 479 4.32 -34.05 24.89
CA ARG A 479 2.96 -33.49 24.84
C ARG A 479 2.05 -34.43 24.08
N GLU A 480 1.04 -34.96 24.77
CA GLU A 480 0.03 -35.82 24.16
C GLU A 480 -1.18 -35.02 23.65
N ASP A 481 -1.40 -33.82 24.19
CA ASP A 481 -2.50 -32.96 23.79
C ASP A 481 -2.28 -32.35 22.39
N ASP A 482 -3.38 -32.20 21.65
CA ASP A 482 -3.35 -31.67 20.28
C ASP A 482 -3.20 -30.15 20.23
N ARG A 483 -3.20 -29.45 21.35
CA ARG A 483 -3.15 -27.98 21.37
C ARG A 483 -1.75 -27.43 21.26
N PHE A 484 -0.78 -28.05 21.90
CA PHE A 484 0.58 -27.52 21.94
C PHE A 484 1.28 -27.52 20.57
N VAL A 485 1.10 -28.60 19.78
CA VAL A 485 1.66 -28.75 18.43
C VAL A 485 0.55 -29.14 17.49
N GLN A 486 0.30 -28.31 16.48
CA GLN A 486 -0.74 -28.59 15.48
C GLN A 486 -0.22 -28.37 14.07
N LYS A 487 -0.82 -29.12 13.14
CA LYS A 487 -0.60 -28.98 11.71
C LYS A 487 -1.55 -27.94 11.13
N ILE A 488 -1.02 -26.99 10.40
CA ILE A 488 -1.79 -25.99 9.64
C ILE A 488 -1.50 -26.19 8.17
N THR A 489 -2.29 -27.03 7.53
CA THR A 489 -2.18 -27.35 6.10
C THR A 489 -3.54 -27.24 5.44
N TYR A 490 -3.58 -27.28 4.12
CA TYR A 490 -4.83 -27.21 3.36
C TYR A 490 -5.83 -28.31 3.75
N SER A 491 -5.33 -29.51 4.09
CA SER A 491 -6.16 -30.65 4.49
C SER A 491 -6.56 -30.67 5.98
N ALA A 492 -6.08 -29.73 6.79
CA ALA A 492 -6.28 -29.72 8.24
C ALA A 492 -7.60 -29.07 8.72
N GLY A 493 -8.57 -28.87 7.83
CA GLY A 493 -9.83 -28.18 8.14
C GLY A 493 -9.76 -26.68 7.96
N ASP A 494 -10.36 -25.87 8.85
CA ASP A 494 -10.32 -24.41 8.73
C ASP A 494 -8.93 -23.85 9.11
N SER A 495 -8.05 -23.73 8.13
CA SER A 495 -6.69 -23.19 8.30
C SER A 495 -6.69 -21.77 8.85
N ASN A 496 -7.70 -20.94 8.51
CA ASN A 496 -7.79 -19.57 8.99
C ASN A 496 -8.08 -19.51 10.49
N GLU A 497 -8.95 -20.41 10.96
CA GLU A 497 -9.24 -20.54 12.38
C GLU A 497 -8.01 -21.03 13.15
N LEU A 498 -7.29 -22.03 12.63
CA LEU A 498 -6.04 -22.51 13.25
C LEU A 498 -4.96 -21.42 13.32
N ILE A 499 -4.83 -20.58 12.28
CA ILE A 499 -3.92 -19.42 12.29
C ILE A 499 -4.35 -18.42 13.34
N ARG A 500 -5.66 -18.15 13.47
CA ARG A 500 -6.21 -17.25 14.49
C ARG A 500 -5.92 -17.77 15.90
N GLN A 501 -6.12 -19.06 16.13
CA GLN A 501 -5.82 -19.73 17.40
C GLN A 501 -4.31 -19.66 17.69
N PHE A 502 -3.46 -20.00 16.72
CA PHE A 502 -2.00 -19.88 16.91
C PHE A 502 -1.58 -18.47 17.32
N ARG A 503 -2.18 -17.43 16.76
CA ARG A 503 -1.87 -16.03 17.12
C ARG A 503 -2.32 -15.68 18.54
N ASN A 504 -3.51 -16.11 18.94
CA ASN A 504 -4.21 -15.60 20.12
C ASN A 504 -4.13 -16.53 21.33
N GLU A 505 -4.07 -17.84 21.15
CA GLU A 505 -4.08 -18.79 22.24
C GLU A 505 -2.68 -19.02 22.83
N LYS A 506 -2.60 -19.07 24.16
CA LYS A 506 -1.32 -19.25 24.85
C LYS A 506 -0.78 -20.69 24.75
N ASP A 507 -1.68 -21.66 24.66
CA ASP A 507 -1.33 -23.08 24.70
C ASP A 507 -0.86 -23.62 23.35
N PHE A 508 -1.25 -22.98 22.25
CA PHE A 508 -0.78 -23.35 20.91
C PHE A 508 0.61 -22.73 20.66
N ARG A 509 1.66 -23.52 20.83
CA ARG A 509 3.05 -23.03 20.80
C ARG A 509 3.81 -23.33 19.53
N ILE A 510 3.56 -24.48 18.89
CA ILE A 510 4.22 -24.92 17.67
C ILE A 510 3.19 -25.15 16.57
N ALA A 511 3.27 -24.34 15.52
CA ALA A 511 2.51 -24.53 14.30
C ALA A 511 3.41 -25.09 13.21
N GLU A 512 3.04 -26.23 12.67
CA GLU A 512 3.67 -26.81 11.50
C GLU A 512 2.88 -26.39 10.26
N ILE A 513 3.55 -25.77 9.29
CA ILE A 513 2.96 -25.26 8.06
C ILE A 513 3.49 -26.08 6.89
N GLY A 514 2.63 -26.94 6.32
CA GLY A 514 2.93 -27.63 5.07
C GLY A 514 2.79 -26.67 3.88
N ARG A 515 3.76 -26.69 2.94
CA ARG A 515 3.55 -26.03 1.65
C ARG A 515 2.40 -26.73 0.92
N ALA A 516 1.36 -25.99 0.58
CA ALA A 516 0.47 -26.37 -0.49
C ALA A 516 1.32 -26.53 -1.76
N HIS A 517 1.00 -27.53 -2.58
CA HIS A 517 1.76 -27.86 -3.79
C HIS A 517 2.15 -26.60 -4.59
N VAL A 518 3.45 -26.44 -4.78
CA VAL A 518 4.01 -25.62 -5.85
C VAL A 518 4.20 -26.53 -7.05
#